data_d54cf7ccb5e7bdf9c4ef096fa99646f6
#
_entry.id   d54cf7ccb5e7bdf9c4ef096fa99646f6
#
_cell.length_a   1.000
_cell.length_b   1.000
_cell.length_c   1.000
_cell.angle_alpha   90.00
_cell.angle_beta   90.00
_cell.angle_gamma   90.00
#
_symmetry.space_group_name_H-M   'P 1'
#
loop_
_entity.id
_entity.type
_entity.pdbx_description
1 polymer ?
#
loop_
_entity_poly.entity_id
_entity_poly.type
_entity_poly.pdbx_seq_one_letter_code
_entity_poly.pdbx_strand_id
1 'polypeptide(L)'
;MDAVGTQARLKGGCQCGAVRYVLTEPPTGSSICHCRMCQKAGGAPFMAFTGAARQEHVIFTRGAPTVFRSSEIAERGFCAVCGRPLTYRLIGRGCVSVTIGSLDRPAEVAPTVQLGVESALPWFAGLAALPASRTDDWLKTLGAMEAQSRQHSDHDT
;
A
#
# COMPACT_ATOMS: atom_id res chain seq x y z
N MET A 1 21.86 -30.59 6.00
CA MET A 1 22.33 -29.19 5.78
C MET A 1 21.19 -28.52 5.03
N ASP A 2 20.28 -27.97 5.82
CA ASP A 2 19.02 -27.44 5.31
C ASP A 2 19.27 -26.07 4.69
N ALA A 3 18.92 -25.95 3.41
CA ALA A 3 18.90 -24.67 2.71
C ALA A 3 17.88 -23.77 3.43
N VAL A 4 18.36 -22.84 4.24
CA VAL A 4 17.56 -21.71 4.72
C VAL A 4 17.13 -20.95 3.48
N GLY A 5 15.91 -21.24 3.03
CA GLY A 5 15.30 -20.55 1.91
C GLY A 5 15.35 -19.05 2.18
N THR A 6 15.99 -18.32 1.29
CA THR A 6 16.01 -16.85 1.30
C THR A 6 14.57 -16.37 1.11
N GLN A 7 13.85 -16.21 2.22
CA GLN A 7 12.51 -15.63 2.16
C GLN A 7 12.62 -14.28 1.47
N ALA A 8 11.94 -14.15 0.35
CA ALA A 8 12.00 -12.95 -0.48
C ALA A 8 11.57 -11.72 0.35
N ARG A 9 12.50 -10.82 0.59
CA ARG A 9 12.23 -9.57 1.29
C ARG A 9 11.30 -8.72 0.43
N LEU A 10 10.18 -8.31 1.00
CA LEU A 10 9.28 -7.37 0.33
C LEU A 10 9.90 -5.98 0.38
N LYS A 11 9.92 -5.32 -0.76
CA LYS A 11 10.39 -3.94 -0.92
C LYS A 11 9.24 -3.06 -1.39
N GLY A 12 9.36 -1.78 -1.13
CA GLY A 12 8.34 -0.83 -1.56
C GLY A 12 8.72 0.62 -1.30
N GLY A 13 7.81 1.51 -1.62
CA GLY A 13 7.99 2.93 -1.39
C GLY A 13 6.86 3.78 -1.94
N CYS A 14 7.08 5.08 -1.95
CA CYS A 14 6.14 6.04 -2.48
C CYS A 14 6.28 6.18 -4.00
N GLN A 15 5.27 6.75 -4.65
CA GLN A 15 5.24 6.92 -6.09
C GLN A 15 6.43 7.72 -6.66
N CYS A 16 6.92 8.73 -5.93
CA CYS A 16 8.03 9.56 -6.40
C CYS A 16 9.42 9.05 -6.00
N GLY A 17 9.52 7.94 -5.24
CA GLY A 17 10.78 7.38 -4.78
C GLY A 17 11.47 8.09 -3.62
N ALA A 18 10.89 9.19 -3.10
CA ALA A 18 11.48 9.92 -1.96
C ALA A 18 11.49 9.10 -0.66
N VAL A 19 10.57 8.15 -0.52
CA VAL A 19 10.52 7.20 0.60
C VAL A 19 10.58 5.78 0.04
N ARG A 20 11.57 5.01 0.52
CA ARG A 20 11.74 3.59 0.18
C ARG A 20 11.92 2.77 1.45
N TYR A 21 11.46 1.52 1.43
CA TYR A 21 11.57 0.62 2.58
C TYR A 21 11.74 -0.84 2.16
N VAL A 22 12.20 -1.64 3.12
CA VAL A 22 12.30 -3.10 3.03
C VAL A 22 11.60 -3.70 4.25
N LEU A 23 10.79 -4.72 4.03
CA LEU A 23 10.33 -5.62 5.09
C LEU A 23 11.34 -6.75 5.22
N THR A 24 11.97 -6.86 6.37
CA THR A 24 13.02 -7.89 6.62
C THR A 24 12.43 -9.24 7.01
N GLU A 25 11.15 -9.26 7.41
CA GLU A 25 10.36 -10.47 7.64
C GLU A 25 9.04 -10.40 6.85
N PRO A 26 8.50 -11.55 6.40
CA PRO A 26 7.21 -11.57 5.74
C PRO A 26 6.11 -11.13 6.73
N PRO A 27 5.16 -10.30 6.28
CA PRO A 27 4.02 -9.92 7.11
C PRO A 27 3.09 -11.10 7.34
N THR A 28 2.48 -11.15 8.51
CA THR A 28 1.48 -12.18 8.85
C THR A 28 0.09 -11.77 8.37
N GLY A 29 -0.32 -12.31 7.23
CA GLY A 29 -1.63 -12.02 6.63
C GLY A 29 -1.67 -10.68 5.88
N SER A 30 -2.88 -10.28 5.50
CA SER A 30 -3.15 -9.09 4.70
C SER A 30 -4.64 -8.77 4.73
N SER A 31 -5.02 -7.53 4.53
CA SER A 31 -6.42 -7.11 4.62
C SER A 31 -6.77 -5.99 3.65
N ILE A 32 -8.06 -5.87 3.33
CA ILE A 32 -8.64 -4.60 2.87
C ILE A 32 -9.52 -4.04 4.00
N CYS A 33 -9.52 -2.72 4.15
CA CYS A 33 -10.30 -2.03 5.16
C CYS A 33 -11.24 -1.01 4.52
N HIS A 34 -12.54 -1.19 4.74
CA HIS A 34 -13.61 -0.36 4.20
C HIS A 34 -14.01 0.81 5.11
N CYS A 35 -13.46 0.91 6.33
CA CYS A 35 -13.88 1.97 7.25
C CYS A 35 -13.66 3.37 6.65
N ARG A 36 -14.50 4.34 7.05
CA ARG A 36 -14.45 5.70 6.50
C ARG A 36 -13.11 6.39 6.65
N MET A 37 -12.37 6.13 7.73
CA MET A 37 -11.02 6.66 7.91
C MET A 37 -10.06 6.12 6.84
N CYS A 38 -10.12 4.82 6.53
CA CYS A 38 -9.30 4.24 5.47
C CYS A 38 -9.68 4.77 4.09
N GLN A 39 -10.98 4.89 3.79
CA GLN A 39 -11.45 5.49 2.55
C GLN A 39 -10.94 6.93 2.39
N LYS A 40 -11.05 7.76 3.42
CA LYS A 40 -10.57 9.14 3.40
C LYS A 40 -9.05 9.24 3.27
N ALA A 41 -8.32 8.43 4.04
CA ALA A 41 -6.87 8.45 4.02
C ALA A 41 -6.28 7.92 2.70
N GLY A 42 -6.94 6.98 2.06
CA GLY A 42 -6.50 6.38 0.80
C GLY A 42 -7.04 7.05 -0.46
N GLY A 43 -8.09 7.87 -0.33
CA GLY A 43 -8.79 8.42 -1.50
C GLY A 43 -9.43 7.33 -2.38
N ALA A 44 -9.82 6.19 -1.78
CA ALA A 44 -10.26 4.99 -2.48
C ALA A 44 -11.42 4.32 -1.72
N PRO A 45 -12.17 3.40 -2.34
CA PRO A 45 -13.29 2.71 -1.66
C PRO A 45 -12.85 1.84 -0.48
N PHE A 46 -11.59 1.49 -0.40
CA PHE A 46 -10.93 0.77 0.69
C PHE A 46 -9.43 1.05 0.67
N MET A 47 -8.73 0.68 1.73
CA MET A 47 -7.27 0.57 1.71
C MET A 47 -6.86 -0.89 1.89
N ALA A 48 -5.83 -1.30 1.15
CA ALA A 48 -5.23 -2.63 1.26
C ALA A 48 -3.91 -2.53 2.04
N PHE A 49 -3.76 -3.42 3.03
CA PHE A 49 -2.59 -3.46 3.92
C PHE A 49 -2.00 -4.86 3.98
N THR A 50 -0.67 -4.94 4.11
CA THR A 50 -0.02 -6.15 4.62
C THR A 50 -0.50 -6.41 6.05
N GLY A 51 -0.32 -7.63 6.53
CA GLY A 51 -0.39 -7.91 7.97
C GLY A 51 0.61 -7.04 8.74
N ALA A 52 0.38 -6.91 10.03
CA ALA A 52 1.26 -6.13 10.89
C ALA A 52 2.62 -6.83 11.03
N ALA A 53 3.68 -6.15 10.62
CA ALA A 53 5.05 -6.52 10.92
C ALA A 53 5.51 -5.81 12.20
N ARG A 54 6.46 -6.37 12.94
CA ARG A 54 7.11 -5.63 14.03
C ARG A 54 7.83 -4.42 13.45
N GLN A 55 7.78 -3.31 14.15
CA GLN A 55 8.29 -2.04 13.64
C GLN A 55 9.79 -2.11 13.26
N GLU A 56 10.60 -2.88 14.00
CA GLU A 56 12.01 -3.10 13.72
C GLU A 56 12.28 -3.83 12.41
N HIS A 57 11.27 -4.48 11.82
CA HIS A 57 11.38 -5.19 10.54
C HIS A 57 10.93 -4.35 9.34
N VAL A 58 10.50 -3.11 9.55
CA VAL A 58 10.22 -2.15 8.49
C VAL A 58 11.35 -1.13 8.43
N ILE A 59 12.32 -1.38 7.57
CA ILE A 59 13.52 -0.56 7.44
C ILE A 59 13.35 0.44 6.30
N PHE A 60 13.36 1.73 6.63
CA PHE A 60 13.38 2.77 5.61
C PHE A 60 14.79 2.93 5.05
N THR A 61 14.96 2.61 3.77
CA THR A 61 16.24 2.66 3.06
C THR A 61 16.49 4.02 2.41
N ARG A 62 15.44 4.80 2.19
CA ARG A 62 15.51 6.19 1.69
C ARG A 62 14.38 6.99 2.30
N GLY A 63 14.69 8.18 2.82
CA GLY A 63 13.73 9.07 3.45
C GLY A 63 12.96 8.43 4.61
N ALA A 64 11.88 9.07 5.01
CA ALA A 64 10.97 8.58 6.02
C ALA A 64 9.55 9.10 5.75
N PRO A 65 8.49 8.38 6.14
CA PRO A 65 7.13 8.91 6.04
C PRO A 65 6.92 10.04 7.04
N THR A 66 6.16 11.03 6.63
CA THR A 66 5.51 11.98 7.53
C THR A 66 4.34 11.28 8.20
N VAL A 67 4.15 11.55 9.49
CA VAL A 67 3.14 10.85 10.29
C VAL A 67 1.97 11.79 10.59
N PHE A 68 0.77 11.31 10.37
CA PHE A 68 -0.48 11.93 10.78
C PHE A 68 -1.16 11.07 11.85
N ARG A 69 -1.46 11.65 13.00
CA ARG A 69 -2.25 10.99 14.04
C ARG A 69 -3.72 11.00 13.63
N SER A 70 -4.17 9.90 13.07
CA SER A 70 -5.49 9.79 12.45
C SER A 70 -6.61 9.52 13.48
N SER A 71 -6.26 9.10 14.70
CA SER A 71 -7.15 8.95 15.84
C SER A 71 -6.34 8.89 17.14
N GLU A 72 -7.03 8.78 18.29
CA GLU A 72 -6.35 8.63 19.59
C GLU A 72 -5.45 7.39 19.67
N ILE A 73 -5.75 6.36 18.87
CA ILE A 73 -5.08 5.06 18.93
C ILE A 73 -4.29 4.71 17.67
N ALA A 74 -4.34 5.55 16.62
CA ALA A 74 -3.75 5.17 15.32
C ALA A 74 -3.01 6.32 14.64
N GLU A 75 -1.93 5.96 13.98
CA GLU A 75 -1.12 6.83 13.13
C GLU A 75 -0.98 6.28 11.73
N ARG A 76 -0.85 7.20 10.77
CA ARG A 76 -0.65 6.90 9.35
C ARG A 76 0.58 7.61 8.83
N GLY A 77 1.46 6.87 8.17
CA GLY A 77 2.60 7.42 7.49
C GLY A 77 2.31 7.64 6.01
N PHE A 78 2.77 8.75 5.47
CA PHE A 78 2.63 9.11 4.06
C PHE A 78 3.88 9.85 3.56
N CYS A 79 4.07 9.86 2.26
CA CYS A 79 5.15 10.64 1.66
C CYS A 79 4.75 12.12 1.60
N ALA A 80 5.54 13.01 2.20
CA ALA A 80 5.28 14.45 2.16
C ALA A 80 5.40 15.07 0.76
N VAL A 81 6.12 14.41 -0.16
CA VAL A 81 6.36 14.93 -1.52
C VAL A 81 5.22 14.59 -2.48
N CYS A 82 4.76 13.33 -2.50
CA CYS A 82 3.73 12.89 -3.45
C CYS A 82 2.39 12.51 -2.80
N GLY A 83 2.26 12.63 -1.47
CA GLY A 83 1.04 12.34 -0.74
C GLY A 83 0.71 10.84 -0.58
N ARG A 84 1.53 9.93 -1.12
CA ARG A 84 1.26 8.48 -1.10
C ARG A 84 1.14 7.95 0.32
N PRO A 85 0.01 7.33 0.73
CA PRO A 85 -0.09 6.58 1.98
C PRO A 85 0.84 5.37 1.98
N LEU A 86 1.60 5.18 3.05
CA LEU A 86 2.62 4.13 3.16
C LEU A 86 2.36 3.19 4.33
N THR A 87 2.07 3.72 5.51
CA THR A 87 2.00 2.91 6.73
C THR A 87 0.74 3.19 7.55
N TYR A 88 0.36 2.19 8.33
CA TYR A 88 -0.64 2.28 9.40
C TYR A 88 -0.10 1.57 10.63
N ARG A 89 -0.22 2.20 11.80
CA ARG A 89 0.12 1.55 13.07
C ARG A 89 -0.86 1.92 14.18
N LEU A 90 -1.06 0.99 15.09
CA LEU A 90 -1.70 1.25 16.37
C LEU A 90 -0.64 1.73 17.38
N ILE A 91 -0.92 2.84 18.04
CA ILE A 91 -0.01 3.45 19.02
C ILE A 91 0.20 2.46 20.19
N GLY A 92 1.43 2.26 20.60
CA GLY A 92 1.78 1.37 21.71
C GLY A 92 1.80 -0.13 21.39
N ARG A 93 1.55 -0.55 20.12
CA ARG A 93 1.54 -1.97 19.75
C ARG A 93 2.86 -2.48 19.17
N GLY A 94 3.83 -1.59 18.88
CA GLY A 94 5.13 -1.98 18.32
C GLY A 94 5.08 -2.63 16.94
N CYS A 95 3.91 -2.57 16.27
CA CYS A 95 3.68 -3.16 14.96
C CYS A 95 3.20 -2.11 13.96
N VAL A 96 3.54 -2.33 12.69
CA VAL A 96 3.16 -1.47 11.58
C VAL A 96 2.76 -2.30 10.37
N SER A 97 1.71 -1.90 9.66
CA SER A 97 1.33 -2.43 8.36
C SER A 97 1.74 -1.46 7.27
N VAL A 98 2.17 -1.96 6.12
CA VAL A 98 2.41 -1.14 4.94
C VAL A 98 1.25 -1.29 3.94
N THR A 99 1.01 -0.29 3.12
CA THR A 99 -0.02 -0.38 2.08
C THR A 99 0.43 -1.32 0.96
N ILE A 100 -0.41 -2.28 0.57
CA ILE A 100 -0.07 -3.26 -0.48
C ILE A 100 0.30 -2.56 -1.79
N GLY A 101 -0.45 -1.53 -2.18
CA GLY A 101 -0.15 -0.79 -3.40
C GLY A 101 1.13 0.06 -3.36
N SER A 102 1.87 0.10 -2.24
CA SER A 102 3.20 0.70 -2.17
C SER A 102 4.34 -0.33 -2.27
N LEU A 103 4.02 -1.63 -2.36
CA LEU A 103 5.00 -2.68 -2.62
C LEU A 103 5.46 -2.65 -4.08
N ASP A 104 6.70 -3.00 -4.35
CA ASP A 104 7.24 -3.15 -5.71
C ASP A 104 6.58 -4.34 -6.44
N ARG A 105 6.17 -5.36 -5.68
CA ARG A 105 5.49 -6.56 -6.18
C ARG A 105 4.17 -6.79 -5.42
N PRO A 106 3.16 -5.93 -5.62
CA PRO A 106 1.92 -5.99 -4.85
C PRO A 106 1.11 -7.29 -5.08
N ALA A 107 1.29 -7.93 -6.22
CA ALA A 107 0.61 -9.19 -6.55
C ALA A 107 1.05 -10.36 -5.64
N GLU A 108 2.19 -10.27 -4.97
CA GLU A 108 2.67 -11.31 -4.04
C GLU A 108 1.93 -11.30 -2.70
N VAL A 109 1.16 -10.24 -2.41
CA VAL A 109 0.45 -10.08 -1.14
C VAL A 109 -1.03 -9.86 -1.41
N ALA A 110 -1.75 -10.95 -1.65
CA ALA A 110 -3.20 -10.89 -1.83
C ALA A 110 -3.90 -10.69 -0.47
N PRO A 111 -4.92 -9.81 -0.38
CA PRO A 111 -5.73 -9.67 0.84
C PRO A 111 -6.44 -10.98 1.19
N THR A 112 -6.45 -11.30 2.49
CA THR A 112 -7.06 -12.53 3.01
C THR A 112 -8.29 -12.27 3.88
N VAL A 113 -8.54 -11.02 4.26
CA VAL A 113 -9.68 -10.62 5.11
C VAL A 113 -10.17 -9.22 4.75
N GLN A 114 -11.47 -8.99 4.95
CA GLN A 114 -12.10 -7.67 4.85
C GLN A 114 -12.42 -7.14 6.25
N LEU A 115 -12.10 -5.89 6.51
CA LEU A 115 -12.34 -5.19 7.77
C LEU A 115 -13.23 -3.97 7.53
N GLY A 116 -14.03 -3.58 8.55
CA GLY A 116 -14.89 -2.40 8.47
C GLY A 116 -16.00 -2.54 7.42
N VAL A 117 -16.50 -3.75 7.22
CA VAL A 117 -17.49 -4.10 6.16
C VAL A 117 -18.82 -3.37 6.31
N GLU A 118 -19.16 -2.91 7.50
CA GLU A 118 -20.33 -2.05 7.77
C GLU A 118 -20.27 -0.72 7.00
N SER A 119 -19.09 -0.30 6.57
CA SER A 119 -18.85 0.90 5.77
C SER A 119 -18.51 0.59 4.31
N ALA A 120 -18.60 -0.67 3.89
CA ALA A 120 -18.34 -1.04 2.50
C ALA A 120 -19.34 -0.33 1.58
N LEU A 121 -18.82 0.24 0.48
CA LEU A 121 -19.68 0.93 -0.48
C LEU A 121 -20.56 -0.08 -1.22
N PRO A 122 -21.87 0.20 -1.42
CA PRO A 122 -22.81 -0.78 -1.98
C PRO A 122 -22.40 -1.36 -3.34
N TRP A 123 -21.69 -0.59 -4.13
CA TRP A 123 -21.23 -0.97 -5.48
C TRP A 123 -19.92 -1.79 -5.47
N PHE A 124 -19.27 -1.96 -4.31
CA PHE A 124 -17.97 -2.65 -4.21
C PHE A 124 -18.01 -4.07 -4.78
N ALA A 125 -19.06 -4.82 -4.49
CA ALA A 125 -19.21 -6.20 -4.98
C ALA A 125 -19.28 -6.30 -6.52
N GLY A 126 -19.67 -5.22 -7.19
CA GLY A 126 -19.79 -5.17 -8.64
C GLY A 126 -18.54 -4.72 -9.40
N LEU A 127 -17.45 -4.37 -8.71
CA LEU A 127 -16.26 -3.79 -9.36
C LEU A 127 -15.67 -4.67 -10.46
N ALA A 128 -15.62 -5.98 -10.25
CA ALA A 128 -15.06 -6.92 -11.22
C ALA A 128 -15.92 -7.08 -12.51
N ALA A 129 -17.18 -6.67 -12.47
CA ALA A 129 -18.10 -6.73 -13.60
C ALA A 129 -18.16 -5.42 -14.42
N LEU A 130 -17.43 -4.39 -14.01
CA LEU A 130 -17.39 -3.13 -14.76
C LEU A 130 -16.71 -3.33 -16.12
N PRO A 131 -17.16 -2.62 -17.18
CA PRO A 131 -16.44 -2.58 -18.45
C PRO A 131 -14.97 -2.18 -18.21
N ALA A 132 -14.06 -2.92 -18.82
CA ALA A 132 -12.62 -2.75 -18.64
C ALA A 132 -11.96 -2.21 -19.92
N SER A 133 -10.99 -1.32 -19.75
CA SER A 133 -10.16 -0.79 -20.83
C SER A 133 -8.70 -0.80 -20.41
N ARG A 134 -7.81 -1.06 -21.38
CA ARG A 134 -6.37 -0.89 -21.15
C ARG A 134 -6.03 0.61 -21.13
N THR A 135 -5.02 0.98 -20.37
CA THR A 135 -4.54 2.38 -20.29
C THR A 135 -4.17 2.92 -21.67
N ASP A 136 -3.46 2.13 -22.48
CA ASP A 136 -3.02 2.54 -23.83
C ASP A 136 -4.21 2.86 -24.75
N ASP A 137 -5.28 2.07 -24.67
CA ASP A 137 -6.47 2.26 -25.50
C ASP A 137 -7.24 3.50 -25.03
N TRP A 138 -7.34 3.70 -23.71
CA TRP A 138 -7.95 4.89 -23.15
C TRP A 138 -7.20 6.18 -23.52
N LEU A 139 -5.86 6.17 -23.44
CA LEU A 139 -5.03 7.32 -23.83
C LEU A 139 -5.19 7.67 -25.31
N LYS A 140 -5.32 6.68 -26.20
CA LYS A 140 -5.61 6.93 -27.63
C LYS A 140 -6.93 7.66 -27.82
N THR A 141 -7.97 7.36 -27.04
CA THR A 141 -9.27 8.07 -27.14
C THR A 141 -9.18 9.55 -26.73
N LEU A 142 -8.21 9.91 -25.90
CA LEU A 142 -7.97 11.29 -25.48
C LEU A 142 -7.09 12.06 -26.46
N GLY A 143 -6.58 11.42 -27.54
CA GLY A 143 -5.57 12.03 -28.41
C GLY A 143 -4.28 12.39 -27.64
N ALA A 144 -4.07 11.80 -26.47
CA ALA A 144 -2.91 12.06 -25.64
C ALA A 144 -1.67 11.38 -26.25
N MET A 145 -0.61 12.13 -26.42
CA MET A 145 0.72 11.58 -26.63
C MET A 145 1.17 10.84 -25.40
N GLU A 146 2.17 9.95 -25.52
CA GLU A 146 2.69 9.13 -24.42
C GLU A 146 2.80 9.94 -23.12
N ALA A 147 2.02 9.55 -22.12
CA ALA A 147 2.10 10.14 -20.80
C ALA A 147 3.39 9.67 -20.11
N GLN A 148 4.36 10.55 -19.98
CA GLN A 148 5.54 10.22 -19.19
C GLN A 148 5.17 10.03 -17.73
N SER A 149 5.29 8.81 -17.25
CA SER A 149 5.07 8.51 -15.83
C SER A 149 6.19 9.15 -14.99
N ARG A 150 5.80 9.75 -13.86
CA ARG A 150 6.73 10.19 -12.81
C ARG A 150 6.84 9.16 -11.69
N GLN A 151 6.38 7.96 -11.95
CA GLN A 151 6.50 6.87 -11.00
C GLN A 151 7.96 6.41 -10.93
N HIS A 152 8.46 6.28 -9.71
CA HIS A 152 9.74 5.65 -9.44
C HIS A 152 9.70 4.16 -9.82
N SER A 153 10.79 3.62 -10.32
CA SER A 153 10.85 2.21 -10.71
C SER A 153 10.70 1.27 -9.51
N ASP A 154 9.98 0.17 -9.71
CA ASP A 154 9.66 -0.80 -8.66
C ASP A 154 10.82 -1.75 -8.32
N HIS A 155 12.02 -1.50 -8.79
CA HIS A 155 13.19 -2.36 -8.54
C HIS A 155 14.41 -1.60 -7.99
N ASP A 156 14.30 -0.29 -7.85
CA ASP A 156 15.37 0.54 -7.30
C ASP A 156 15.14 0.80 -5.81
N THR A 157 15.92 0.16 -4.99
CA THR A 157 15.92 0.30 -3.52
C THR A 157 17.29 0.68 -3.02
#